data_e3084b3cc8e762eb75ba8ef4e80ac4d4
#
_entry.id   e3084b3cc8e762eb75ba8ef4e80ac4d4
#
_cell.length_a   1.000
_cell.length_b   1.000
_cell.length_c   1.000
_cell.angle_alpha   90.00
_cell.angle_beta   90.00
_cell.angle_gamma   90.00
#
_symmetry.space_group_name_H-M   'P 1'
#
loop_
_entity.id
_entity.type
_entity.pdbx_description
1 polymer ?
#
loop_
_entity_poly.entity_id
_entity_poly.type
_entity_poly.pdbx_seq_one_letter_code
_entity_poly.pdbx_strand_id
1 'polypeptide(L)' 'MKNYDLSASCNTIEKNSSFVGNFNSESDFRIDGSFEGNIETKGKVVIGKNGKIDGTIVCTSADIEGKFK' A
#
# COMPACT_ATOMS: atom_id res chain seq x y z
N MET A 1 -5.21 3.08 -18.87
CA MET A 1 -5.65 3.21 -18.17
C MET A 1 -6.21 4.11 -17.61
N LYS A 2 -6.64 4.32 -17.37
CA LYS A 2 -7.11 5.11 -16.93
C LYS A 2 -7.19 5.47 -15.82
N ASN A 3 -7.26 5.93 -15.35
CA ASN A 3 -7.42 6.21 -14.41
C ASN A 3 -8.08 6.79 -13.97
N TYR A 4 -8.58 6.77 -13.65
CA TYR A 4 -9.25 7.22 -13.22
C TYR A 4 -9.83 7.72 -12.34
N ASP A 5 -10.11 7.13 -11.81
CA ASP A 5 -10.92 7.80 -10.90
C ASP A 5 -10.20 8.66 -9.99
N LEU A 6 -10.40 9.85 -10.16
CA LEU A 6 -9.56 10.78 -9.55
C LEU A 6 -10.02 11.22 -8.21
N SER A 7 -11.25 10.89 -7.88
CA SER A 7 -11.73 11.26 -6.58
C SER A 7 -11.17 10.33 -5.53
N ALA A 8 -10.71 9.18 -5.93
CA ALA A 8 -10.11 8.28 -4.98
C ALA A 8 -8.64 8.53 -4.93
N SER A 9 -8.16 9.14 -3.91
CA SER A 9 -6.75 9.41 -3.78
C SER A 9 -6.01 8.29 -3.10
N CYS A 10 -6.47 7.09 -3.24
CA CYS A 10 -5.89 5.97 -2.55
C CYS A 10 -5.55 4.87 -3.51
N ASN A 11 -4.34 4.35 -3.42
CA ASN A 11 -3.93 3.19 -4.18
C ASN A 11 -4.22 1.96 -3.34
N THR A 12 -4.73 0.90 -3.98
CA THR A 12 -5.17 -0.27 -3.24
C THR A 12 -4.60 -1.53 -3.85
N ILE A 13 -4.09 -2.41 -3.00
CA ILE A 13 -3.76 -3.77 -3.36
C ILE A 13 -4.77 -4.66 -2.67
N GLU A 14 -5.62 -5.29 -3.46
CA GLU A 14 -6.74 -6.03 -2.92
C GLU A 14 -6.33 -7.37 -2.40
N LYS A 15 -7.20 -7.94 -1.60
CA LYS A 15 -7.06 -9.28 -1.10
C LYS A 15 -6.83 -10.25 -2.26
N ASN A 16 -5.97 -11.24 -2.07
CA ASN A 16 -5.62 -12.22 -3.08
C ASN A 16 -4.77 -11.66 -4.21
N SER A 17 -4.29 -10.45 -4.08
CA SER A 17 -3.36 -9.87 -5.03
C SER A 17 -1.99 -9.77 -4.40
N SER A 18 -0.96 -9.76 -5.22
CA SER A 18 0.38 -9.58 -4.71
C SER A 18 1.14 -8.64 -5.62
N PHE A 19 2.09 -7.95 -5.03
CA PHE A 19 2.91 -6.99 -5.75
C PHE A 19 4.34 -7.13 -5.26
N VAL A 20 5.27 -7.17 -6.20
CA VAL A 20 6.69 -7.24 -5.88
C VAL A 20 7.39 -6.10 -6.60
N GLY A 21 8.16 -5.32 -5.86
CA GLY A 21 8.90 -4.23 -6.46
C GLY A 21 8.88 -2.99 -5.59
N ASN A 22 9.13 -1.84 -6.23
CA ASN A 22 9.16 -0.56 -5.55
C ASN A 22 7.95 0.25 -5.93
N PHE A 23 7.42 0.99 -4.99
CA PHE A 23 6.23 1.80 -5.21
C PHE A 23 6.42 3.17 -4.62
N ASN A 24 6.20 4.20 -5.42
CA ASN A 24 6.24 5.59 -4.99
C ASN A 24 4.91 6.24 -5.26
N SER A 25 4.42 6.99 -4.28
CA SER A 25 3.17 7.69 -4.46
C SER A 25 3.14 8.92 -3.56
N GLU A 26 2.31 9.88 -3.91
CA GLU A 26 2.03 11.00 -3.02
C GLU A 26 0.68 10.85 -2.36
N SER A 27 -0.04 9.80 -2.69
CA SER A 27 -1.39 9.56 -2.18
C SER A 27 -1.36 8.47 -1.11
N ASP A 28 -2.49 8.32 -0.45
CA ASP A 28 -2.63 7.25 0.52
C ASP A 28 -2.57 5.89 -0.17
N PHE A 29 -2.20 4.89 0.59
CA PHE A 29 -2.00 3.55 0.05
C PHE A 29 -2.64 2.56 1.01
N ARG A 30 -3.48 1.70 0.48
CA ARG A 30 -4.12 0.65 1.28
C ARG A 30 -3.72 -0.71 0.74
N ILE A 31 -3.34 -1.61 1.63
CA ILE A 31 -2.89 -2.94 1.26
C ILE A 31 -3.70 -3.96 2.00
N ASP A 32 -4.50 -4.72 1.26
CA ASP A 32 -5.24 -5.85 1.80
C ASP A 32 -4.69 -7.16 1.28
N GLY A 33 -3.75 -7.11 0.34
CA GLY A 33 -3.10 -8.29 -0.19
C GLY A 33 -1.65 -8.37 0.28
N SER A 34 -0.77 -8.83 -0.59
CA SER A 34 0.63 -9.00 -0.26
C SER A 34 1.49 -8.01 -1.01
N PHE A 35 2.49 -7.49 -0.34
CA PHE A 35 3.46 -6.59 -0.97
C PHE A 35 4.84 -6.98 -0.52
N GLU A 36 5.75 -7.09 -1.48
CA GLU A 36 7.14 -7.37 -1.18
C GLU A 36 8.00 -6.34 -1.89
N GLY A 37 8.83 -5.62 -1.11
CA GLY A 37 9.70 -4.62 -1.66
C GLY A 37 9.64 -3.33 -0.86
N ASN A 38 9.68 -2.19 -1.55
CA ASN A 38 9.73 -0.90 -0.89
C ASN A 38 8.52 -0.05 -1.28
N ILE A 39 7.94 0.60 -0.27
CA ILE A 39 6.87 1.56 -0.49
C ILE A 39 7.34 2.90 0.03
N GLU A 40 7.21 3.92 -0.79
CA GLU A 40 7.49 5.28 -0.36
C GLU A 40 6.30 6.14 -0.73
N THR A 41 5.68 6.77 0.26
CA THR A 41 4.55 7.63 -0.01
C THR A 41 4.59 8.80 0.95
N LYS A 42 4.07 9.93 0.49
CA LYS A 42 3.93 11.09 1.36
C LYS A 42 2.60 11.08 2.09
N GLY A 43 1.76 10.13 1.76
CA GLY A 43 0.48 9.99 2.43
C GLY A 43 0.52 8.97 3.54
N LYS A 44 -0.59 8.30 3.72
CA LYS A 44 -0.78 7.34 4.77
C LYS A 44 -0.82 5.93 4.19
N VAL A 45 -0.21 4.98 4.90
CA VAL A 45 -0.28 3.58 4.50
C VAL A 45 -1.19 2.87 5.49
N VAL A 46 -2.16 2.13 4.95
CA VAL A 46 -3.07 1.31 5.75
C VAL A 46 -2.88 -0.13 5.34
N ILE A 47 -2.58 -1.00 6.28
CA ILE A 47 -2.45 -2.42 6.02
C ILE A 47 -3.60 -3.11 6.73
N GLY A 48 -4.52 -3.65 5.94
CA GLY A 48 -5.69 -4.31 6.49
C GLY A 48 -5.35 -5.64 7.12
N LYS A 49 -6.35 -6.29 7.67
CA LYS A 49 -6.14 -7.51 8.44
C LYS A 49 -5.51 -8.61 7.62
N ASN A 50 -5.82 -8.66 6.34
CA ASN A 50 -5.29 -9.68 5.46
C ASN A 50 -4.02 -9.24 4.74
N GLY A 51 -3.58 -8.02 5.00
CA GLY A 51 -2.42 -7.48 4.32
C GLY A 51 -1.13 -8.03 4.88
N LYS A 52 -0.14 -8.14 4.02
CA LYS A 52 1.20 -8.55 4.39
C LYS A 52 2.20 -7.68 3.69
N ILE A 53 3.16 -7.19 4.43
CA ILE A 53 4.24 -6.40 3.86
C ILE A 53 5.56 -7.05 4.23
N ASP A 54 6.41 -7.25 3.24
CA ASP A 54 7.76 -7.73 3.47
C ASP A 54 8.71 -6.73 2.82
N GLY A 55 9.36 -5.92 3.64
CA GLY A 55 10.29 -4.93 3.11
C GLY A 55 10.24 -3.66 3.90
N THR A 56 10.30 -2.53 3.18
CA THR A 56 10.44 -1.22 3.80
C THR A 56 9.26 -0.34 3.43
N ILE A 57 8.77 0.40 4.41
CA ILE A 57 7.75 1.42 4.17
C ILE A 57 8.27 2.74 4.68
N VAL A 58 8.20 3.76 3.82
CA VAL A 58 8.49 5.14 4.19
C VAL A 58 7.22 5.92 3.94
N CYS A 59 6.67 6.50 4.98
CA CYS A 59 5.39 7.20 4.85
C CYS A 59 5.28 8.25 5.95
N THR A 60 4.26 9.10 5.83
CA THR A 60 3.98 10.09 6.85
C THR A 60 3.30 9.45 8.05
N SER A 61 2.39 8.52 7.81
CA SER A 61 1.76 7.78 8.89
C SER A 61 1.35 6.41 8.38
N ALA A 62 1.15 5.49 9.31
CA ALA A 62 0.80 4.13 8.94
C ALA A 62 -0.13 3.53 9.98
N ASP A 63 -1.14 2.80 9.49
CA ASP A 63 -2.00 1.98 10.30
C ASP A 63 -1.80 0.54 9.88
N ILE A 64 -1.32 -0.29 10.78
CA ILE A 64 -1.00 -1.66 10.45
C ILE A 64 -1.86 -2.57 11.28
N GLU A 65 -2.81 -3.26 10.63
CA GLU A 65 -3.63 -4.26 11.27
C GLU A 65 -3.22 -5.66 10.87
N GLY A 66 -2.50 -5.77 9.77
CA GLY A 66 -2.03 -7.06 9.30
C GLY A 66 -0.61 -7.34 9.73
N LYS A 67 0.18 -7.86 8.81
CA LYS A 67 1.54 -8.26 9.12
C LYS A 67 2.54 -7.42 8.38
N PHE A 68 3.60 -7.07 9.07
CA PHE A 68 4.69 -6.30 8.52
C PHE A 68 5.99 -6.96 8.93
N LYS A 69 6.82 -7.15 7.96
CA LYS A 69 8.16 -7.64 8.22
C LYS A 69 9.21 -6.64 7.86
#